data_28c2ad3aac94e074a3303a4602146283
#
_entry.id   28c2ad3aac94e074a3303a4602146283
#
_cell.length_a   1.000
_cell.length_b   1.000
_cell.length_c   1.000
_cell.angle_alpha   90.00
_cell.angle_beta   90.00
_cell.angle_gamma   90.00
#
_symmetry.space_group_name_H-M   'P 1'
#
loop_
_entity.id
_entity.type
_entity.pdbx_description
1 polymer ?
#
loop_
_entity_poly.entity_id
_entity_poly.type
_entity_poly.pdbx_seq_one_letter_code
_entity_poly.pdbx_strand_id
1 'polypeptide(L)'
;MAADQEDDAKIAGAGTDPAEPAAAPETNSDAAQVAQLTLDLEQTKAAYQRLAADFENYKRRKAQESQDLARYGSAALLRAILPALDNLSRAVAHLDASVSSGVSEGLRLTLRQLEEALASQGVERIAAVGRPFDPRLHEAVTTVPAAGVARDTVVDELLPGYQIHDRVVRPAQVSVAQPEASPAPSVEGQGSPPDVASEPSPQPDPETIA
;
A
#
# COMPACT_ATOMS: atom_id res chain seq x y z
N MET A 1 -21.78 -65.12 -74.42
CA MET A 1 -22.09 -64.69 -75.76
C MET A 1 -21.19 -63.55 -76.01
N ALA A 2 -20.15 -63.88 -76.67
CA ALA A 2 -19.79 -63.71 -78.08
C ALA A 2 -19.14 -62.32 -78.21
N ALA A 3 -17.95 -62.35 -78.50
CA ALA A 3 -17.13 -62.58 -79.65
C ALA A 3 -16.53 -61.21 -80.04
N ASP A 4 -15.23 -61.12 -80.04
CA ASP A 4 -14.34 -61.38 -81.21
C ASP A 4 -14.14 -60.18 -82.10
N GLN A 5 -13.01 -59.78 -82.38
CA GLN A 5 -12.02 -59.94 -83.42
C GLN A 5 -11.07 -58.74 -83.36
N GLU A 6 -9.79 -58.95 -83.16
CA GLU A 6 -8.68 -59.04 -84.11
C GLU A 6 -8.84 -58.13 -85.37
N ASP A 7 -7.90 -57.22 -85.53
CA ASP A 7 -7.03 -57.33 -86.73
C ASP A 7 -5.78 -56.41 -86.67
N ASP A 8 -4.80 -56.98 -87.19
CA ASP A 8 -3.42 -56.71 -87.42
C ASP A 8 -3.18 -55.52 -88.36
N ALA A 9 -2.08 -54.85 -88.20
CA ALA A 9 -1.09 -54.52 -89.24
C ALA A 9 -0.19 -53.33 -88.78
N LYS A 10 1.01 -53.59 -88.34
CA LYS A 10 2.30 -53.45 -89.03
C LYS A 10 2.55 -52.08 -89.67
N ILE A 11 3.61 -51.44 -89.27
CA ILE A 11 4.84 -51.01 -90.01
C ILE A 11 5.51 -49.81 -89.27
N ALA A 12 6.71 -50.11 -88.89
CA ALA A 12 8.00 -49.40 -88.90
C ALA A 12 8.01 -47.86 -89.12
N GLY A 13 8.77 -47.24 -88.28
CA GLY A 13 9.27 -45.87 -88.47
C GLY A 13 10.11 -45.35 -87.35
N ALA A 14 11.37 -45.56 -87.49
CA ALA A 14 12.53 -44.89 -86.88
C ALA A 14 12.32 -43.63 -86.04
N GLY A 15 12.98 -43.64 -84.91
CA GLY A 15 13.87 -42.55 -84.55
C GLY A 15 13.26 -41.33 -83.80
N THR A 16 13.64 -41.20 -82.72
CA THR A 16 14.21 -40.07 -82.00
C THR A 16 13.70 -40.08 -80.52
N ASP A 17 14.64 -40.43 -79.74
CA ASP A 17 14.64 -40.20 -78.34
C ASP A 17 14.48 -38.68 -78.08
N PRO A 18 13.52 -38.20 -77.32
CA PRO A 18 13.58 -36.93 -76.69
C PRO A 18 13.76 -37.19 -75.20
N ALA A 19 14.89 -36.81 -74.74
CA ALA A 19 15.23 -36.43 -73.36
C ALA A 19 14.06 -36.43 -72.39
N GLU A 20 14.14 -37.31 -71.42
CA GLU A 20 13.50 -37.27 -70.13
C GLU A 20 13.72 -35.86 -69.52
N PRO A 21 12.71 -35.08 -69.32
CA PRO A 21 12.92 -33.88 -68.57
C PRO A 21 13.32 -34.27 -67.12
N ALA A 22 14.56 -33.98 -66.79
CA ALA A 22 15.11 -34.09 -65.47
C ALA A 22 14.08 -33.53 -64.48
N ALA A 23 13.57 -34.40 -63.64
CA ALA A 23 12.82 -33.99 -62.42
C ALA A 23 13.74 -33.08 -61.61
N ALA A 24 13.55 -31.77 -61.77
CA ALA A 24 14.21 -30.78 -60.98
C ALA A 24 13.71 -30.91 -59.51
N PRO A 25 14.51 -30.55 -58.54
CA PRO A 25 14.44 -31.05 -57.18
C PRO A 25 13.26 -30.41 -56.40
N GLU A 26 12.14 -31.10 -56.39
CA GLU A 26 11.03 -30.78 -55.45
C GLU A 26 11.43 -30.97 -53.98
N THR A 27 12.51 -31.72 -53.72
CA THR A 27 13.03 -32.02 -52.40
C THR A 27 13.57 -30.80 -51.62
N ASN A 28 14.01 -29.72 -52.30
CA ASN A 28 14.49 -28.51 -51.62
C ASN A 28 13.36 -27.62 -51.12
N SER A 29 12.19 -27.62 -51.80
CA SER A 29 11.01 -26.88 -51.37
C SER A 29 10.40 -27.48 -50.09
N ASP A 30 10.30 -28.80 -50.05
CA ASP A 30 9.72 -29.52 -48.91
C ASP A 30 10.61 -29.43 -47.68
N ALA A 31 11.92 -29.49 -47.81
CA ALA A 31 12.87 -29.32 -46.73
C ALA A 31 12.81 -27.89 -46.14
N ALA A 32 12.66 -26.87 -46.99
CA ALA A 32 12.50 -25.48 -46.55
C ALA A 32 11.15 -25.27 -45.83
N GLN A 33 10.07 -25.88 -46.32
CA GLN A 33 8.78 -25.83 -45.64
C GLN A 33 8.80 -26.52 -44.27
N VAL A 34 9.41 -27.69 -44.15
CA VAL A 34 9.58 -28.41 -42.88
C VAL A 34 10.39 -27.56 -41.89
N ALA A 35 11.46 -26.92 -42.32
CA ALA A 35 12.26 -26.03 -41.47
C ALA A 35 11.45 -24.83 -40.98
N GLN A 36 10.64 -24.20 -41.84
CA GLN A 36 9.78 -23.09 -41.47
C GLN A 36 8.71 -23.52 -40.49
N LEU A 37 8.02 -24.64 -40.75
CA LEU A 37 6.99 -25.17 -39.83
C LEU A 37 7.57 -25.56 -38.47
N THR A 38 8.80 -26.08 -38.46
CA THR A 38 9.49 -26.40 -37.21
C THR A 38 9.79 -25.13 -36.41
N LEU A 39 10.27 -24.08 -37.05
CA LEU A 39 10.51 -22.77 -36.43
C LEU A 39 9.21 -22.16 -35.86
N ASP A 40 8.14 -22.18 -36.65
CA ASP A 40 6.84 -21.66 -36.26
C ASP A 40 6.27 -22.45 -35.07
N LEU A 41 6.47 -23.76 -35.05
CA LEU A 41 6.05 -24.62 -33.95
C LEU A 41 6.85 -24.33 -32.68
N GLU A 42 8.15 -24.10 -32.77
CA GLU A 42 8.98 -23.71 -31.61
C GLU A 42 8.58 -22.33 -31.08
N GLN A 43 8.35 -21.36 -31.97
CA GLN A 43 7.85 -20.04 -31.57
C GLN A 43 6.49 -20.11 -30.88
N THR A 44 5.57 -20.91 -31.44
CA THR A 44 4.24 -21.13 -30.88
C THR A 44 4.31 -21.82 -29.53
N LYS A 45 5.17 -22.84 -29.39
CA LYS A 45 5.39 -23.47 -28.07
C LYS A 45 5.96 -22.52 -27.05
N ALA A 46 6.95 -21.69 -27.45
CA ALA A 46 7.52 -20.70 -26.55
C ALA A 46 6.48 -19.63 -26.12
N ALA A 47 5.63 -19.16 -27.05
CA ALA A 47 4.54 -18.25 -26.78
C ALA A 47 3.50 -18.90 -25.86
N TYR A 48 3.13 -20.13 -26.07
CA TYR A 48 2.22 -20.88 -25.22
C TYR A 48 2.76 -21.05 -23.79
N GLN A 49 4.05 -21.39 -23.66
CA GLN A 49 4.69 -21.52 -22.34
C GLN A 49 4.69 -20.19 -21.57
N ARG A 50 4.98 -19.08 -22.26
CA ARG A 50 4.89 -17.75 -21.65
C ARG A 50 3.47 -17.44 -21.21
N LEU A 51 2.49 -17.65 -22.10
CA LEU A 51 1.08 -17.41 -21.76
C LEU A 51 0.61 -18.27 -20.60
N ALA A 52 1.02 -19.53 -20.53
CA ALA A 52 0.71 -20.43 -19.43
C ALA A 52 1.30 -19.90 -18.11
N ALA A 53 2.56 -19.44 -18.13
CA ALA A 53 3.20 -18.85 -16.95
C ALA A 53 2.51 -17.55 -16.53
N ASP A 54 2.14 -16.68 -17.46
CA ASP A 54 1.42 -15.44 -17.20
C ASP A 54 0.03 -15.71 -16.63
N PHE A 55 -0.66 -16.74 -17.15
CA PHE A 55 -1.97 -17.14 -16.62
C PHE A 55 -1.88 -17.68 -15.19
N GLU A 56 -0.87 -18.50 -14.86
CA GLU A 56 -0.66 -18.97 -13.49
C GLU A 56 -0.33 -17.80 -12.54
N ASN A 57 0.48 -16.85 -12.96
CA ASN A 57 0.77 -15.64 -12.20
C ASN A 57 -0.49 -14.77 -12.00
N TYR A 58 -1.29 -14.61 -13.05
CA TYR A 58 -2.58 -13.91 -12.99
C TYR A 58 -3.52 -14.58 -12.01
N LYS A 59 -3.68 -15.91 -12.08
CA LYS A 59 -4.53 -16.69 -11.18
C LYS A 59 -4.11 -16.53 -9.72
N ARG A 60 -2.79 -16.61 -9.45
CA ARG A 60 -2.25 -16.41 -8.09
C ARG A 60 -2.54 -15.00 -7.58
N ARG A 61 -2.28 -13.99 -8.40
CA ARG A 61 -2.59 -12.59 -8.04
C ARG A 61 -4.08 -12.37 -7.78
N LYS A 62 -4.95 -12.93 -8.64
CA LYS A 62 -6.40 -12.83 -8.46
C LYS A 62 -6.91 -13.53 -7.20
N ALA A 63 -6.34 -14.66 -6.85
CA ALA A 63 -6.67 -15.33 -5.60
C ALA A 63 -6.28 -14.46 -4.38
N GLN A 64 -5.09 -13.82 -4.43
CA GLN A 64 -4.66 -12.91 -3.37
C GLN A 64 -5.56 -11.67 -3.28
N GLU A 65 -5.85 -11.00 -4.41
CA GLU A 65 -6.76 -9.86 -4.45
C GLU A 65 -8.15 -10.19 -3.89
N SER A 66 -8.66 -11.39 -4.19
CA SER A 66 -9.95 -11.85 -3.66
C SER A 66 -9.90 -12.07 -2.13
N GLN A 67 -8.81 -12.63 -1.62
CA GLN A 67 -8.60 -12.78 -0.17
C GLN A 67 -8.48 -11.43 0.52
N ASP A 68 -7.73 -10.51 -0.07
CA ASP A 68 -7.55 -9.15 0.47
C ASP A 68 -8.88 -8.39 0.48
N LEU A 69 -9.68 -8.52 -0.57
CA LEU A 69 -11.01 -7.94 -0.62
C LEU A 69 -11.94 -8.52 0.46
N ALA A 70 -11.91 -9.82 0.68
CA ALA A 70 -12.68 -10.45 1.73
C ALA A 70 -12.25 -9.99 3.13
N ARG A 71 -10.95 -9.77 3.36
CA ARG A 71 -10.40 -9.34 4.65
C ARG A 71 -10.58 -7.85 4.93
N TYR A 72 -10.37 -7.00 3.93
CA TYR A 72 -10.25 -5.55 4.11
C TYR A 72 -11.33 -4.74 3.40
N GLY A 73 -12.26 -5.39 2.69
CA GLY A 73 -13.31 -4.70 1.93
C GLY A 73 -14.21 -3.80 2.78
N SER A 74 -14.38 -4.13 4.05
CA SER A 74 -15.15 -3.32 5.00
C SER A 74 -14.39 -2.10 5.57
N ALA A 75 -13.09 -1.95 5.29
CA ALA A 75 -12.29 -0.87 5.88
C ALA A 75 -12.79 0.54 5.54
N ALA A 76 -13.32 0.74 4.32
CA ALA A 76 -13.88 2.03 3.90
C ALA A 76 -15.17 2.36 4.66
N LEU A 77 -16.06 1.38 4.81
CA LEU A 77 -17.28 1.51 5.60
C LEU A 77 -16.96 1.77 7.07
N LEU A 78 -16.02 1.02 7.62
CA LEU A 78 -15.57 1.20 9.00
C LEU A 78 -15.08 2.63 9.22
N ARG A 79 -14.22 3.16 8.33
CA ARG A 79 -13.74 4.54 8.42
C ARG A 79 -14.87 5.58 8.44
N ALA A 80 -15.95 5.33 7.71
CA ALA A 80 -17.11 6.21 7.70
C ALA A 80 -17.96 6.12 8.98
N ILE A 81 -17.98 4.97 9.66
CA ILE A 81 -18.77 4.74 10.89
C ILE A 81 -18.02 5.20 12.15
N LEU A 82 -16.69 5.14 12.16
CA LEU A 82 -15.87 5.48 13.34
C LEU A 82 -16.23 6.84 13.98
N PRO A 83 -16.50 7.93 13.22
CA PRO A 83 -16.89 9.20 13.84
C PRO A 83 -18.19 9.12 14.64
N ALA A 84 -19.14 8.29 14.21
CA ALA A 84 -20.39 8.07 14.95
C ALA A 84 -20.14 7.27 16.24
N LEU A 85 -19.26 6.26 16.18
CA LEU A 85 -18.82 5.51 17.35
C LEU A 85 -18.13 6.42 18.38
N ASP A 86 -17.23 7.31 17.91
CA ASP A 86 -16.54 8.28 18.77
C ASP A 86 -17.52 9.22 19.45
N ASN A 87 -18.52 9.71 18.70
CA ASN A 87 -19.57 10.57 19.26
C ASN A 87 -20.40 9.84 20.32
N LEU A 88 -20.75 8.58 20.07
CA LEU A 88 -21.47 7.76 21.04
C LEU A 88 -20.63 7.50 22.29
N SER A 89 -19.35 7.16 22.13
CA SER A 89 -18.41 6.95 23.24
C SER A 89 -18.26 8.21 24.09
N ARG A 90 -18.12 9.36 23.42
CA ARG A 90 -18.06 10.66 24.09
C ARG A 90 -19.37 11.00 24.83
N ALA A 91 -20.52 10.75 24.22
CA ALA A 91 -21.82 10.96 24.89
C ALA A 91 -21.93 10.08 26.12
N VAL A 92 -21.54 8.82 26.06
CA VAL A 92 -21.53 7.88 27.19
C VAL A 92 -20.59 8.35 28.32
N ALA A 93 -19.42 8.89 27.96
CA ALA A 93 -18.42 9.37 28.89
C ALA A 93 -18.90 10.65 29.66
N HIS A 94 -19.73 11.48 29.02
CA HIS A 94 -20.24 12.73 29.55
C HIS A 94 -21.69 12.65 30.04
N LEU A 95 -22.21 11.44 30.32
CA LEU A 95 -23.53 11.26 30.89
C LEU A 95 -23.57 11.84 32.32
N ASP A 96 -24.34 12.91 32.51
CA ASP A 96 -24.57 13.52 33.82
C ASP A 96 -25.50 12.68 34.71
N ALA A 97 -25.44 12.89 36.02
CA ALA A 97 -26.32 12.26 36.99
C ALA A 97 -27.82 12.61 36.80
N SER A 98 -28.13 13.64 35.99
CA SER A 98 -29.49 14.03 35.63
C SER A 98 -30.16 13.10 34.63
N VAL A 99 -29.37 12.27 33.89
CA VAL A 99 -29.91 11.30 32.95
C VAL A 99 -30.44 10.08 33.73
N SER A 100 -31.65 9.63 33.40
CA SER A 100 -32.20 8.45 34.04
C SER A 100 -31.27 7.24 33.90
N SER A 101 -31.14 6.46 34.98
CA SER A 101 -30.23 5.30 35.03
C SER A 101 -30.53 4.29 33.91
N GLY A 102 -31.79 4.13 33.51
CA GLY A 102 -32.16 3.24 32.42
C GLY A 102 -31.67 3.70 31.04
N VAL A 103 -31.66 5.01 30.77
CA VAL A 103 -31.13 5.54 29.50
C VAL A 103 -29.61 5.42 29.47
N SER A 104 -28.93 5.76 30.55
CA SER A 104 -27.48 5.66 30.64
C SER A 104 -27.01 4.22 30.50
N GLU A 105 -27.69 3.26 31.09
CA GLU A 105 -27.37 1.84 30.96
C GLU A 105 -27.64 1.33 29.55
N GLY A 106 -28.77 1.73 28.95
CA GLY A 106 -29.07 1.39 27.55
C GLY A 106 -28.02 1.87 26.56
N LEU A 107 -27.52 3.11 26.72
CA LEU A 107 -26.46 3.65 25.87
C LEU A 107 -25.13 2.90 26.04
N ARG A 108 -24.74 2.57 27.28
CA ARG A 108 -23.54 1.77 27.54
C ARG A 108 -23.64 0.37 26.95
N LEU A 109 -24.81 -0.26 27.06
CA LEU A 109 -25.04 -1.57 26.46
C LEU A 109 -24.95 -1.51 24.94
N THR A 110 -25.56 -0.50 24.31
CA THR A 110 -25.49 -0.30 22.85
C THR A 110 -24.06 -0.09 22.38
N LEU A 111 -23.27 0.73 23.08
CA LEU A 111 -21.86 0.95 22.77
C LEU A 111 -21.08 -0.37 22.83
N ARG A 112 -21.26 -1.14 23.92
CA ARG A 112 -20.59 -2.45 24.07
C ARG A 112 -20.95 -3.43 22.98
N GLN A 113 -22.23 -3.54 22.64
CA GLN A 113 -22.68 -4.42 21.54
C GLN A 113 -22.08 -4.01 20.21
N LEU A 114 -21.91 -2.72 19.94
CA LEU A 114 -21.29 -2.22 18.73
C LEU A 114 -19.78 -2.57 18.70
N GLU A 115 -19.09 -2.39 19.82
CA GLU A 115 -17.67 -2.77 19.95
C GLU A 115 -17.49 -4.29 19.80
N GLU A 116 -18.34 -5.11 20.38
CA GLU A 116 -18.33 -6.56 20.20
C GLU A 116 -18.60 -6.98 18.75
N ALA A 117 -19.54 -6.32 18.07
CA ALA A 117 -19.81 -6.57 16.67
C ALA A 117 -18.61 -6.23 15.78
N LEU A 118 -17.93 -5.12 16.05
CA LEU A 118 -16.71 -4.74 15.36
C LEU A 118 -15.57 -5.75 15.62
N ALA A 119 -15.39 -6.17 16.87
CA ALA A 119 -14.39 -7.17 17.24
C ALA A 119 -14.63 -8.51 16.53
N SER A 120 -15.89 -8.92 16.37
CA SER A 120 -16.25 -10.16 15.62
C SER A 120 -15.84 -10.10 14.14
N GLN A 121 -15.69 -8.91 13.57
CA GLN A 121 -15.23 -8.69 12.20
C GLN A 121 -13.70 -8.45 12.13
N GLY A 122 -12.97 -8.72 13.21
CA GLY A 122 -11.51 -8.55 13.28
C GLY A 122 -11.07 -7.09 13.40
N VAL A 123 -11.97 -6.21 13.84
CA VAL A 123 -11.64 -4.81 14.14
C VAL A 123 -11.21 -4.72 15.60
N GLU A 124 -10.02 -4.17 15.82
CA GLU A 124 -9.43 -3.99 17.14
C GLU A 124 -9.09 -2.53 17.40
N ARG A 125 -9.29 -2.10 18.64
CA ARG A 125 -8.83 -0.79 19.10
C ARG A 125 -7.32 -0.84 19.34
N ILE A 126 -6.62 0.17 18.84
CA ILE A 126 -5.18 0.31 19.05
C ILE A 126 -4.96 0.81 20.49
N ALA A 127 -4.30 -0.01 21.31
CA ALA A 127 -3.96 0.41 22.67
C ALA A 127 -2.73 1.32 22.60
N ALA A 128 -2.91 2.62 22.81
CA ALA A 128 -1.86 3.62 22.66
C ALA A 128 -1.27 4.08 24.01
N VAL A 129 -2.09 4.34 25.00
CA VAL A 129 -1.68 4.97 26.28
C VAL A 129 -0.64 4.13 27.03
N GLY A 130 0.45 4.76 27.46
CA GLY A 130 1.55 4.13 28.18
C GLY A 130 2.49 3.30 27.29
N ARG A 131 2.29 3.27 25.99
CA ARG A 131 3.17 2.56 25.02
C ARG A 131 4.13 3.53 24.32
N PRO A 132 5.27 3.04 23.83
CA PRO A 132 6.13 3.83 22.94
C PRO A 132 5.36 4.30 21.70
N PHE A 133 5.63 5.51 21.25
CA PHE A 133 5.06 6.02 20.02
C PHE A 133 5.53 5.22 18.81
N ASP A 134 4.58 4.71 18.02
CA ASP A 134 4.83 4.03 16.76
C ASP A 134 4.14 4.81 15.61
N PRO A 135 4.90 5.39 14.68
CA PRO A 135 4.33 6.13 13.54
C PRO A 135 3.38 5.33 12.64
N ARG A 136 3.42 3.99 12.72
CA ARG A 136 2.52 3.12 11.94
C ARG A 136 1.12 3.02 12.56
N LEU A 137 1.03 3.18 13.86
CA LEU A 137 -0.19 2.98 14.65
C LEU A 137 -0.74 4.29 15.21
N HIS A 138 0.15 5.27 15.45
CA HIS A 138 -0.16 6.48 16.19
C HIS A 138 0.11 7.73 15.35
N GLU A 139 -0.70 8.74 15.56
CA GLU A 139 -0.54 10.10 15.02
C GLU A 139 -0.35 11.07 16.19
N ALA A 140 0.86 11.60 16.35
CA ALA A 140 1.16 12.59 17.39
C ALA A 140 0.56 13.94 17.01
N VAL A 141 -0.45 14.39 17.74
CA VAL A 141 -1.12 15.67 17.54
C VAL A 141 -0.48 16.76 18.38
N THR A 142 -0.05 16.40 19.60
CA THR A 142 0.58 17.35 20.53
C THR A 142 1.66 16.67 21.35
N THR A 143 2.58 17.47 21.87
CA THR A 143 3.58 17.02 22.82
C THR A 143 3.31 17.71 24.17
N VAL A 144 3.42 16.94 25.25
CA VAL A 144 3.20 17.45 26.61
C VAL A 144 4.44 17.17 27.46
N PRO A 145 4.85 18.13 28.31
CA PRO A 145 5.90 17.85 29.27
C PRO A 145 5.39 16.84 30.28
N ALA A 146 6.07 15.72 30.42
CA ALA A 146 5.69 14.67 31.35
C ALA A 146 6.91 14.25 32.17
N ALA A 147 6.92 14.64 33.44
CA ALA A 147 7.97 14.28 34.38
C ALA A 147 7.88 12.79 34.72
N GLY A 148 9.00 12.09 34.64
CA GLY A 148 9.08 10.66 34.98
C GLY A 148 8.59 9.68 33.92
N VAL A 149 8.20 10.17 32.75
CA VAL A 149 7.81 9.34 31.59
C VAL A 149 8.96 9.31 30.58
N ALA A 150 9.23 8.14 30.02
CA ALA A 150 10.26 8.02 28.99
C ALA A 150 9.89 8.87 27.77
N ARG A 151 10.90 9.43 27.11
CA ARG A 151 10.73 10.17 25.87
C ARG A 151 9.98 9.33 24.85
N ASP A 152 9.16 9.99 24.03
CA ASP A 152 8.38 9.37 22.95
C ASP A 152 7.39 8.29 23.44
N THR A 153 6.96 8.40 24.71
CA THR A 153 5.87 7.57 25.24
C THR A 153 4.54 8.30 25.08
N VAL A 154 3.51 7.57 24.68
CA VAL A 154 2.15 8.08 24.58
C VAL A 154 1.60 8.35 25.99
N VAL A 155 1.27 9.61 26.27
CA VAL A 155 0.72 10.05 27.56
C VAL A 155 -0.79 9.91 27.59
N ASP A 156 -1.44 10.38 26.52
CA ASP A 156 -2.90 10.39 26.45
C ASP A 156 -3.37 10.08 25.02
N GLU A 157 -4.59 9.53 24.91
CA GLU A 157 -5.26 9.23 23.65
C GLU A 157 -6.40 10.23 23.45
N LEU A 158 -6.25 11.12 22.47
CA LEU A 158 -7.24 12.13 22.12
C LEU A 158 -8.37 11.56 21.25
N LEU A 159 -8.01 10.65 20.36
CA LEU A 159 -8.95 9.95 19.50
C LEU A 159 -8.51 8.49 19.33
N PRO A 160 -9.39 7.51 19.61
CA PRO A 160 -9.00 6.11 19.55
C PRO A 160 -8.67 5.67 18.12
N GLY A 161 -7.59 4.91 18.00
CA GLY A 161 -7.18 4.26 16.77
C GLY A 161 -7.88 2.91 16.59
N TYR A 162 -8.06 2.51 15.33
CA TYR A 162 -8.64 1.20 14.98
C TYR A 162 -7.88 0.54 13.85
N GLN A 163 -7.72 -0.76 13.96
CA GLN A 163 -7.16 -1.62 12.91
C GLN A 163 -8.14 -2.73 12.58
N ILE A 164 -8.10 -3.23 11.34
CA ILE A 164 -8.80 -4.42 10.91
C ILE A 164 -7.75 -5.48 10.56
N HIS A 165 -7.71 -6.57 11.33
CA HIS A 165 -6.64 -7.56 11.30
C HIS A 165 -5.25 -6.90 11.49
N ASP A 166 -4.45 -6.83 10.43
CA ASP A 166 -3.09 -6.25 10.40
C ASP A 166 -3.02 -4.86 9.71
N ARG A 167 -4.17 -4.34 9.26
CA ARG A 167 -4.23 -3.06 8.53
C ARG A 167 -4.86 -1.96 9.38
N VAL A 168 -4.11 -0.87 9.59
CA VAL A 168 -4.63 0.32 10.27
C VAL A 168 -5.69 1.01 9.41
N VAL A 169 -6.89 1.17 9.96
CA VAL A 169 -8.00 1.89 9.36
C VAL A 169 -7.91 3.37 9.71
N ARG A 170 -7.61 3.66 10.99
CA ARG A 170 -7.39 5.00 11.51
C ARG A 170 -6.33 4.93 12.61
N PRO A 171 -5.23 5.72 12.53
CA PRO A 171 -4.26 5.80 13.61
C PRO A 171 -4.88 6.39 14.87
N ALA A 172 -4.34 6.04 16.03
CA ALA A 172 -4.72 6.68 17.27
C ALA A 172 -4.08 8.09 17.33
N GLN A 173 -4.90 9.12 17.56
CA GLN A 173 -4.39 10.46 17.80
C GLN A 173 -3.99 10.60 19.26
N VAL A 174 -2.72 10.91 19.48
CA VAL A 174 -2.11 10.83 20.81
C VAL A 174 -1.33 12.08 21.15
N SER A 175 -1.18 12.31 22.45
CA SER A 175 -0.18 13.21 23.01
C SER A 175 1.05 12.41 23.43
N VAL A 176 2.24 12.93 23.09
CA VAL A 176 3.51 12.24 23.34
C VAL A 176 4.31 13.00 24.39
N ALA A 177 4.95 12.24 25.29
CA ALA A 177 5.83 12.81 26.31
C ALA A 177 7.04 13.48 25.69
N GLN A 178 7.20 14.76 25.95
CA GLN A 178 8.47 15.46 25.76
C GLN A 178 9.20 15.47 27.09
N PRO A 179 10.46 14.99 27.17
CA PRO A 179 11.22 15.15 28.39
C PRO A 179 11.27 16.63 28.71
N GLU A 180 10.91 16.97 29.97
CA GLU A 180 11.10 18.31 30.48
C GLU A 180 12.59 18.62 30.26
N ALA A 181 12.86 19.66 29.49
CA ALA A 181 14.24 20.12 29.32
C ALA A 181 14.75 20.37 30.75
N SER A 182 15.67 19.52 31.20
CA SER A 182 16.41 19.80 32.41
C SER A 182 16.85 21.26 32.33
N PRO A 183 16.55 22.12 33.31
CA PRO A 183 16.98 23.50 33.23
C PRO A 183 18.46 23.47 32.86
N ALA A 184 18.80 24.13 31.77
CA ALA A 184 20.20 24.27 31.36
C ALA A 184 20.96 24.73 32.60
N PRO A 185 22.11 24.13 32.95
CA PRO A 185 22.89 24.58 34.09
C PRO A 185 23.12 26.07 33.88
N SER A 186 22.56 26.85 34.79
CA SER A 186 22.81 28.29 34.87
C SER A 186 24.29 28.42 34.85
N VAL A 187 24.84 28.98 33.77
CA VAL A 187 26.25 29.37 33.73
C VAL A 187 26.34 30.57 34.65
N GLU A 188 26.41 30.30 35.97
CA GLU A 188 26.93 31.24 36.93
C GLU A 188 28.44 31.32 36.69
N GLY A 189 28.85 32.45 36.31
CA GLY A 189 30.21 32.78 36.65
C GLY A 189 31.06 33.24 35.52
N GLN A 190 31.35 34.48 35.72
CA GLN A 190 32.65 35.10 35.53
C GLN A 190 32.88 35.77 34.20
N GLY A 191 32.88 37.06 34.36
CA GLY A 191 33.43 37.96 33.38
C GLY A 191 32.85 39.37 33.54
N SER A 192 33.10 40.03 34.68
CA SER A 192 33.07 41.47 34.71
C SER A 192 33.96 41.98 33.58
N PRO A 193 33.49 42.83 32.70
CA PRO A 193 34.36 43.50 31.76
C PRO A 193 35.23 44.52 32.52
N PRO A 194 36.52 44.71 32.13
CA PRO A 194 37.37 45.71 32.76
C PRO A 194 36.85 47.10 32.46
N ASP A 195 36.88 47.88 33.50
CA ASP A 195 36.76 49.33 33.55
C ASP A 195 37.57 49.98 32.41
N VAL A 196 36.86 50.55 31.43
CA VAL A 196 37.52 51.38 30.41
C VAL A 196 37.07 52.80 30.69
N ALA A 197 38.07 53.55 31.12
CA ALA A 197 38.15 54.94 31.45
C ALA A 197 37.25 55.87 30.62
N SER A 198 36.64 56.77 31.37
CA SER A 198 35.98 57.98 30.96
C SER A 198 36.75 58.77 29.91
N GLU A 199 36.22 58.95 28.75
CA GLU A 199 36.57 60.07 27.87
C GLU A 199 35.43 61.08 27.86
N PRO A 200 35.75 62.39 27.97
CA PRO A 200 34.77 63.45 28.16
C PRO A 200 34.11 63.82 26.81
N SER A 201 32.82 64.00 26.87
CA SER A 201 31.95 64.53 25.80
C SER A 201 32.40 65.89 25.35
N PRO A 202 32.45 66.18 24.06
CA PRO A 202 32.59 67.58 23.55
C PRO A 202 31.18 68.25 23.67
N GLN A 203 31.25 69.46 24.22
CA GLN A 203 30.16 70.43 24.29
C GLN A 203 29.73 70.91 22.91
N PRO A 204 28.48 71.17 22.64
CA PRO A 204 28.06 71.86 21.44
C PRO A 204 28.28 73.38 21.61
N ASP A 205 28.94 73.99 20.63
CA ASP A 205 29.03 75.41 20.48
C ASP A 205 27.66 76.06 20.22
N PRO A 206 27.43 77.24 20.82
CA PRO A 206 26.31 78.07 20.47
C PRO A 206 26.67 79.06 19.42
N GLU A 207 26.07 79.05 18.27
CA GLU A 207 25.80 80.16 17.35
C GLU A 207 25.41 79.60 15.98
N THR A 208 24.20 79.81 15.57
CA THR A 208 23.86 80.92 14.68
C THR A 208 22.34 81.03 14.56
N ILE A 209 21.82 82.12 15.08
CA ILE A 209 20.56 82.74 14.73
C ILE A 209 20.71 83.45 13.38
N ALA A 210 19.91 83.11 12.41
CA ALA A 210 19.40 84.03 11.40
C ALA A 210 18.30 83.30 10.55
#